data_ba53ba25f83cb70e53c0c382e5bd830a
#
_entry.id   ba53ba25f83cb70e53c0c382e5bd830a
#
_cell.length_a   1.000
_cell.length_b   1.000
_cell.length_c   1.000
_cell.angle_alpha   90.00
_cell.angle_beta   90.00
_cell.angle_gamma   90.00
#
_symmetry.space_group_name_H-M   'P 1'
#
loop_
_entity.id
_entity.type
_entity.pdbx_description
1 polymer ?
#
loop_
_entity_poly.entity_id
_entity_poly.type
_entity_poly.pdbx_seq_one_letter_code
_entity_poly.pdbx_strand_id
1 'polypeptide(L)'
;SNNDVSNNESWKAITSAFIDDQFLISYLTPEEYFTFIGELRNIKKDEILKSLKPYEDFFHGEIMGKKKYIRDLSKGNQKKVGVVGALICDTPLVVLDEPFANLDPTTQIRLKVLLKDKSKNSDKTFVISSHDLQHVTEVCERIVVLDKGHVVKDVKTSKNTFKDLEGFFANQ
;
A
#
# COMPACT_ATOMS: atom_id res chain seq x y z
N SER A 1 20.37 3.66 -3.31
CA SER A 1 21.31 3.66 -2.16
C SER A 1 21.90 2.26 -2.00
N ASN A 2 23.23 2.14 -1.85
CA ASN A 2 23.94 0.87 -1.61
C ASN A 2 24.01 0.55 -0.11
N ASN A 3 22.98 0.87 0.66
CA ASN A 3 22.97 0.60 2.10
C ASN A 3 22.51 -0.83 2.35
N ASP A 4 23.34 -1.60 3.03
CA ASP A 4 22.97 -2.93 3.51
C ASP A 4 21.91 -2.77 4.62
N VAL A 5 20.70 -3.23 4.35
CA VAL A 5 19.55 -3.13 5.26
C VAL A 5 19.72 -3.99 6.53
N SER A 6 20.61 -4.97 6.52
CA SER A 6 20.87 -5.85 7.68
C SER A 6 21.65 -5.14 8.77
N ASN A 7 22.48 -4.14 8.42
CA ASN A 7 23.41 -3.48 9.33
C ASN A 7 23.18 -1.96 9.48
N ASN A 8 22.15 -1.41 8.83
CA ASN A 8 21.90 0.02 8.80
C ASN A 8 20.39 0.30 8.82
N GLU A 9 19.97 1.21 9.68
CA GLU A 9 18.56 1.59 9.83
C GLU A 9 18.13 2.81 8.98
N SER A 10 19.06 3.42 8.23
CA SER A 10 18.77 4.63 7.43
C SER A 10 17.66 4.42 6.39
N TRP A 11 17.44 3.17 5.93
CA TRP A 11 16.35 2.83 5.02
C TRP A 11 14.97 3.09 5.62
N LYS A 12 14.82 3.05 6.95
CA LYS A 12 13.56 3.33 7.65
C LYS A 12 13.08 4.77 7.41
N ALA A 13 14.01 5.71 7.24
CA ALA A 13 13.67 7.11 6.97
C ALA A 13 13.05 7.30 5.57
N ILE A 14 13.42 6.48 4.61
CA ILE A 14 13.00 6.60 3.20
C ILE A 14 11.92 5.60 2.80
N THR A 15 11.51 4.71 3.72
CA THR A 15 10.58 3.63 3.42
C THR A 15 9.36 3.70 4.33
N SER A 16 8.19 3.52 3.77
CA SER A 16 6.96 3.17 4.50
C SER A 16 6.42 1.85 3.98
N ALA A 17 5.72 1.10 4.84
CA ALA A 17 5.23 -0.20 4.46
C ALA A 17 3.87 -0.49 5.12
N PHE A 18 3.02 -1.21 4.40
CA PHE A 18 1.90 -1.96 4.94
C PHE A 18 2.11 -3.43 4.56
N ILE A 19 2.36 -4.27 5.54
CA ILE A 19 2.64 -5.70 5.34
C ILE A 19 1.41 -6.54 5.71
N ASP A 20 0.84 -6.31 6.90
CA ASP A 20 -0.31 -7.08 7.39
C ASP A 20 -1.10 -6.25 8.42
N ASP A 21 -2.40 -6.56 8.56
CA ASP A 21 -3.28 -5.94 9.55
C ASP A 21 -2.81 -6.18 11.00
N GLN A 22 -2.07 -7.27 11.26
CA GLN A 22 -1.53 -7.60 12.58
C GLN A 22 -0.48 -6.59 13.08
N PHE A 23 0.14 -5.83 12.17
CA PHE A 23 1.09 -4.78 12.53
C PHE A 23 0.41 -3.43 12.85
N LEU A 24 -0.91 -3.34 12.71
CA LEU A 24 -1.64 -2.16 13.11
C LEU A 24 -1.72 -2.08 14.64
N ILE A 25 -1.60 -0.86 15.19
CA ILE A 25 -1.81 -0.65 16.62
C ILE A 25 -3.33 -0.66 16.88
N SER A 26 -3.85 -1.85 17.11
CA SER A 26 -5.28 -2.17 17.10
C SER A 26 -6.10 -1.44 18.16
N TYR A 27 -5.46 -0.93 19.22
CA TYR A 27 -6.09 -0.20 20.34
C TYR A 27 -6.19 1.31 20.10
N LEU A 28 -5.67 1.82 19.00
CA LEU A 28 -5.85 3.21 18.59
C LEU A 28 -7.08 3.35 17.70
N THR A 29 -7.68 4.54 17.72
CA THR A 29 -8.58 4.97 16.65
C THR A 29 -7.76 5.26 15.37
N PRO A 30 -8.36 5.27 14.18
CA PRO A 30 -7.65 5.63 12.95
C PRO A 30 -6.95 7.00 13.05
N GLU A 31 -7.60 8.00 13.64
CA GLU A 31 -7.01 9.33 13.81
C GLU A 31 -5.79 9.33 14.72
N GLU A 32 -5.85 8.59 15.83
CA GLU A 32 -4.71 8.41 16.75
C GLU A 32 -3.56 7.66 16.05
N TYR A 33 -3.88 6.62 15.28
CA TYR A 33 -2.90 5.86 14.53
C TYR A 33 -2.18 6.70 13.48
N PHE A 34 -2.90 7.47 12.67
CA PHE A 34 -2.30 8.36 11.69
C PHE A 34 -1.46 9.46 12.36
N THR A 35 -1.94 10.02 13.46
CA THR A 35 -1.18 11.00 14.23
C THR A 35 0.11 10.40 14.76
N PHE A 36 0.05 9.20 15.36
CA PHE A 36 1.21 8.48 15.87
C PHE A 36 2.27 8.23 14.77
N ILE A 37 1.85 7.73 13.61
CA ILE A 37 2.77 7.52 12.47
C ILE A 37 3.42 8.84 12.03
N GLY A 38 2.65 9.91 11.96
CA GLY A 38 3.16 11.23 11.61
C GLY A 38 4.18 11.75 12.63
N GLU A 39 3.91 11.60 13.92
CA GLU A 39 4.81 12.02 14.99
C GLU A 39 6.15 11.28 14.95
N LEU A 40 6.15 9.97 14.62
CA LEU A 40 7.39 9.20 14.40
C LEU A 40 8.26 9.78 13.28
N ARG A 41 7.68 10.59 12.40
CA ARG A 41 8.36 11.28 11.30
C ARG A 41 8.49 12.79 11.50
N ASN A 42 8.28 13.26 12.74
CA ASN A 42 8.32 14.67 13.09
C ASN A 42 7.32 15.55 12.31
N ILE A 43 6.20 14.96 11.85
CA ILE A 43 5.11 15.69 11.20
C ILE A 43 4.07 16.05 12.26
N LYS A 44 3.65 17.30 12.29
CA LYS A 44 2.67 17.79 13.27
C LYS A 44 1.30 17.19 13.01
N LYS A 45 0.54 16.97 14.10
CA LYS A 45 -0.83 16.42 14.05
C LYS A 45 -1.73 17.10 13.02
N ASP A 46 -1.74 18.43 13.01
CA ASP A 46 -2.60 19.20 12.08
C ASP A 46 -2.20 19.00 10.61
N GLU A 47 -0.92 18.81 10.34
CA GLU A 47 -0.40 18.51 9.00
C GLU A 47 -0.82 17.11 8.56
N ILE A 48 -0.72 16.13 9.46
CA ILE A 48 -1.19 14.76 9.20
C ILE A 48 -2.69 14.74 8.92
N LEU A 49 -3.50 15.40 9.75
CA LEU A 49 -4.95 15.41 9.53
C LEU A 49 -5.32 16.08 8.20
N LYS A 50 -4.60 17.14 7.80
CA LYS A 50 -4.78 17.74 6.47
C LYS A 50 -4.36 16.80 5.33
N SER A 51 -3.29 16.00 5.51
CA SER A 51 -2.82 15.04 4.51
C SER A 51 -3.78 13.88 4.28
N LEU A 52 -4.76 13.66 5.16
CA LEU A 52 -5.80 12.65 5.01
C LEU A 52 -6.91 13.04 4.02
N LYS A 53 -7.05 14.33 3.70
CA LYS A 53 -8.11 14.82 2.80
C LYS A 53 -8.17 14.10 1.44
N PRO A 54 -7.05 13.82 0.73
CA PRO A 54 -7.09 13.08 -0.54
C PRO A 54 -7.59 11.62 -0.43
N TYR A 55 -7.71 11.09 0.79
CA TYR A 55 -8.13 9.71 1.03
C TYR A 55 -9.60 9.57 1.47
N GLU A 56 -10.35 10.69 1.58
CA GLU A 56 -11.74 10.69 2.03
C GLU A 56 -12.64 9.79 1.17
N ASP A 57 -12.48 9.84 -0.16
CA ASP A 57 -13.22 8.98 -1.09
C ASP A 57 -12.88 7.50 -0.90
N PHE A 58 -11.61 7.20 -0.61
CA PHE A 58 -11.17 5.83 -0.33
C PHE A 58 -11.73 5.32 1.01
N PHE A 59 -11.81 6.16 2.01
CA PHE A 59 -12.43 5.84 3.30
C PHE A 59 -13.95 5.70 3.23
N HIS A 60 -14.59 6.33 2.26
CA HIS A 60 -16.03 6.26 2.03
C HIS A 60 -16.89 6.60 3.26
N GLY A 61 -16.42 7.50 4.11
CA GLY A 61 -17.11 7.90 5.34
C GLY A 61 -17.21 6.81 6.42
N GLU A 62 -16.50 5.69 6.28
CA GLU A 62 -16.59 4.53 7.19
C GLU A 62 -15.52 4.51 8.29
N ILE A 63 -14.48 5.33 8.18
CA ILE A 63 -13.29 5.26 9.04
C ILE A 63 -13.18 6.49 9.94
N MET A 64 -13.06 7.67 9.33
CA MET A 64 -12.82 8.89 10.08
C MET A 64 -14.04 9.35 10.88
N GLY A 65 -13.82 9.91 12.08
CA GLY A 65 -14.88 10.45 12.96
C GLY A 65 -15.78 9.41 13.64
N LYS A 66 -15.50 8.11 13.52
CA LYS A 66 -16.35 7.04 14.09
C LYS A 66 -16.07 6.72 15.54
N LYS A 67 -14.98 7.22 16.12
CA LYS A 67 -14.56 6.95 17.52
C LYS A 67 -14.49 5.44 17.84
N LYS A 68 -14.14 4.62 16.84
CA LYS A 68 -13.94 3.18 16.99
C LYS A 68 -12.46 2.86 16.98
N TYR A 69 -12.04 1.87 17.76
CA TYR A 69 -10.70 1.33 17.66
C TYR A 69 -10.51 0.57 16.35
N ILE A 70 -9.27 0.53 15.86
CA ILE A 70 -8.93 -0.20 14.62
C ILE A 70 -9.40 -1.66 14.70
N ARG A 71 -9.24 -2.33 15.84
CA ARG A 71 -9.70 -3.71 16.05
C ARG A 71 -11.21 -3.91 15.84
N ASP A 72 -12.01 -2.86 16.03
CA ASP A 72 -13.47 -2.91 15.94
C ASP A 72 -13.98 -2.58 14.53
N LEU A 73 -13.05 -2.30 13.60
CA LEU A 73 -13.35 -2.10 12.18
C LEU A 73 -13.43 -3.43 11.44
N SER A 74 -14.16 -3.45 10.32
CA SER A 74 -14.10 -4.57 9.38
C SER A 74 -12.68 -4.78 8.85
N LYS A 75 -12.35 -6.01 8.41
CA LYS A 75 -11.03 -6.31 7.84
C LYS A 75 -10.67 -5.40 6.65
N GLY A 76 -11.65 -5.10 5.78
CA GLY A 76 -11.46 -4.14 4.69
C GLY A 76 -11.12 -2.73 5.19
N ASN A 77 -11.78 -2.27 6.26
CA ASN A 77 -11.50 -0.95 6.83
C ASN A 77 -10.17 -0.92 7.61
N GLN A 78 -9.78 -2.00 8.29
CA GLN A 78 -8.43 -2.14 8.87
C GLN A 78 -7.37 -2.01 7.77
N LYS A 79 -7.55 -2.70 6.65
CA LYS A 79 -6.65 -2.61 5.49
C LYS A 79 -6.59 -1.20 4.91
N LYS A 80 -7.73 -0.51 4.75
CA LYS A 80 -7.74 0.90 4.32
C LYS A 80 -6.89 1.78 5.25
N VAL A 81 -7.00 1.59 6.58
CA VAL A 81 -6.19 2.32 7.56
C VAL A 81 -4.70 2.01 7.36
N GLY A 82 -4.32 0.74 7.24
CA GLY A 82 -2.93 0.34 7.05
C GLY A 82 -2.31 0.88 5.76
N VAL A 83 -3.01 0.73 4.64
CA VAL A 83 -2.57 1.23 3.33
C VAL A 83 -2.39 2.75 3.38
N VAL A 84 -3.37 3.50 3.90
CA VAL A 84 -3.26 4.96 4.01
C VAL A 84 -2.15 5.35 4.98
N GLY A 85 -1.96 4.62 6.08
CA GLY A 85 -0.84 4.83 7.00
C GLY A 85 0.53 4.75 6.31
N ALA A 86 0.70 3.82 5.35
CA ALA A 86 1.91 3.76 4.55
C ALA A 86 2.04 4.92 3.55
N LEU A 87 0.92 5.47 3.07
CA LEU A 87 0.91 6.49 2.02
C LEU A 87 1.08 7.93 2.53
N ILE A 88 0.65 8.22 3.77
CA ILE A 88 0.64 9.60 4.29
C ILE A 88 2.01 10.15 4.67
N CYS A 89 2.99 9.28 4.89
CA CYS A 89 4.32 9.67 5.40
C CYS A 89 5.27 10.23 4.34
N ASP A 90 4.83 10.38 3.13
CA ASP A 90 5.57 11.00 2.01
C ASP A 90 6.98 10.45 1.78
N THR A 91 7.16 9.13 1.95
CA THR A 91 8.45 8.46 1.76
C THR A 91 8.72 8.16 0.28
N PRO A 92 10.00 8.16 -0.16
CA PRO A 92 10.37 7.80 -1.53
C PRO A 92 10.02 6.36 -1.93
N LEU A 93 10.04 5.42 -0.98
CA LEU A 93 9.70 4.01 -1.19
C LEU A 93 8.48 3.63 -0.36
N VAL A 94 7.47 3.07 -1.03
CA VAL A 94 6.27 2.54 -0.39
C VAL A 94 6.13 1.06 -0.72
N VAL A 95 6.07 0.21 0.29
CA VAL A 95 5.89 -1.24 0.14
C VAL A 95 4.49 -1.63 0.60
N LEU A 96 3.74 -2.30 -0.26
CA LEU A 96 2.37 -2.75 0.03
C LEU A 96 2.26 -4.24 -0.24
N ASP A 97 1.99 -5.02 0.80
CA ASP A 97 1.81 -6.46 0.69
C ASP A 97 0.32 -6.78 0.60
N GLU A 98 -0.09 -7.43 -0.50
CA GLU A 98 -1.47 -7.80 -0.81
C GLU A 98 -2.50 -6.67 -0.52
N PRO A 99 -2.30 -5.44 -1.03
CA PRO A 99 -3.14 -4.31 -0.64
C PRO A 99 -4.60 -4.42 -1.15
N PHE A 100 -4.85 -5.26 -2.16
CA PHE A 100 -6.19 -5.45 -2.75
C PHE A 100 -6.99 -6.57 -2.07
N ALA A 101 -6.33 -7.46 -1.33
CA ALA A 101 -6.98 -8.60 -0.67
C ALA A 101 -7.99 -8.12 0.39
N ASN A 102 -9.13 -8.83 0.49
CA ASN A 102 -10.20 -8.55 1.46
C ASN A 102 -10.89 -7.18 1.28
N LEU A 103 -10.71 -6.51 0.14
CA LEU A 103 -11.45 -5.32 -0.23
C LEU A 103 -12.61 -5.69 -1.18
N ASP A 104 -13.73 -4.99 -1.04
CA ASP A 104 -14.82 -5.08 -2.01
C ASP A 104 -14.39 -4.50 -3.38
N PRO A 105 -15.07 -4.89 -4.49
CA PRO A 105 -14.67 -4.46 -5.83
C PRO A 105 -14.61 -2.93 -6.00
N THR A 106 -15.53 -2.20 -5.38
CA THR A 106 -15.54 -0.73 -5.47
C THR A 106 -14.31 -0.12 -4.78
N THR A 107 -13.96 -0.63 -3.61
CA THR A 107 -12.77 -0.20 -2.88
C THR A 107 -11.47 -0.57 -3.62
N GLN A 108 -11.41 -1.75 -4.26
CA GLN A 108 -10.27 -2.14 -5.11
C GLN A 108 -10.08 -1.16 -6.27
N ILE A 109 -11.15 -0.77 -6.95
CA ILE A 109 -11.11 0.24 -8.04
C ILE A 109 -10.57 1.57 -7.52
N ARG A 110 -11.08 2.05 -6.38
CA ARG A 110 -10.62 3.31 -5.77
C ARG A 110 -9.13 3.24 -5.39
N LEU A 111 -8.68 2.10 -4.83
CA LEU A 111 -7.26 1.91 -4.51
C LEU A 111 -6.38 1.95 -5.77
N LYS A 112 -6.79 1.30 -6.85
CA LYS A 112 -6.07 1.34 -8.14
C LYS A 112 -5.93 2.78 -8.65
N VAL A 113 -7.01 3.55 -8.61
CA VAL A 113 -6.99 4.97 -9.03
C VAL A 113 -6.03 5.76 -8.14
N LEU A 114 -6.11 5.60 -6.83
CA LEU A 114 -5.26 6.28 -5.85
C LEU A 114 -3.77 5.98 -6.09
N LEU A 115 -3.41 4.71 -6.26
CA LEU A 115 -2.02 4.29 -6.47
C LEU A 115 -1.46 4.83 -7.80
N LYS A 116 -2.26 4.79 -8.88
CA LYS A 116 -1.88 5.36 -10.18
C LYS A 116 -1.68 6.88 -10.11
N ASP A 117 -2.56 7.58 -9.43
CA ASP A 117 -2.44 9.03 -9.25
C ASP A 117 -1.17 9.38 -8.46
N LYS A 118 -0.93 8.69 -7.34
CA LYS A 118 0.27 8.87 -6.52
C LYS A 118 1.55 8.54 -7.27
N SER A 119 1.58 7.47 -8.07
CA SER A 119 2.74 7.10 -8.88
C SER A 119 3.07 8.15 -9.96
N LYS A 120 2.06 8.73 -10.60
CA LYS A 120 2.25 9.72 -11.67
C LYS A 120 2.65 11.10 -11.16
N ASN A 121 2.13 11.48 -9.99
CA ASN A 121 2.26 12.84 -9.46
C ASN A 121 3.34 12.98 -8.37
N SER A 122 4.20 11.96 -8.21
CA SER A 122 5.30 12.01 -7.24
C SER A 122 6.49 11.16 -7.73
N ASP A 123 7.68 11.45 -7.22
CA ASP A 123 8.90 10.67 -7.48
C ASP A 123 9.00 9.41 -6.60
N LYS A 124 7.85 8.84 -6.23
CA LYS A 124 7.79 7.66 -5.35
C LYS A 124 7.88 6.37 -6.13
N THR A 125 8.56 5.41 -5.54
CA THR A 125 8.55 4.02 -6.01
C THR A 125 7.58 3.21 -5.15
N PHE A 126 6.65 2.51 -5.81
CA PHE A 126 5.75 1.56 -5.18
C PHE A 126 6.21 0.14 -5.46
N VAL A 127 6.36 -0.65 -4.41
CA VAL A 127 6.55 -2.11 -4.50
C VAL A 127 5.29 -2.76 -3.97
N ILE A 128 4.59 -3.49 -4.84
CA ILE A 128 3.29 -4.10 -4.54
C ILE A 128 3.41 -5.60 -4.76
N SER A 129 3.17 -6.39 -3.74
CA SER A 129 2.96 -7.84 -3.91
C SER A 129 1.48 -8.12 -4.20
N SER A 130 1.21 -9.08 -5.04
CA SER A 130 -0.14 -9.66 -5.20
C SER A 130 -0.06 -11.00 -5.89
N HIS A 131 -0.98 -11.89 -5.53
CA HIS A 131 -1.23 -13.15 -6.24
C HIS A 131 -2.31 -12.99 -7.34
N ASP A 132 -2.95 -11.83 -7.45
CA ASP A 132 -3.92 -11.51 -8.48
C ASP A 132 -3.25 -10.77 -9.66
N LEU A 133 -3.13 -11.47 -10.78
CA LEU A 133 -2.52 -10.95 -12.01
C LEU A 133 -3.24 -9.73 -12.56
N GLN A 134 -4.57 -9.66 -12.42
CA GLN A 134 -5.35 -8.55 -12.94
C GLN A 134 -4.98 -7.25 -12.21
N HIS A 135 -4.85 -7.29 -10.89
CA HIS A 135 -4.51 -6.10 -10.12
C HIS A 135 -3.12 -5.57 -10.50
N VAL A 136 -2.11 -6.44 -10.54
CA VAL A 136 -0.73 -6.01 -10.82
C VAL A 136 -0.56 -5.52 -12.25
N THR A 137 -1.19 -6.16 -13.23
CA THR A 137 -1.11 -5.74 -14.64
C THR A 137 -1.81 -4.41 -14.91
N GLU A 138 -2.83 -4.08 -14.12
CA GLU A 138 -3.53 -2.81 -14.23
C GLU A 138 -2.81 -1.64 -13.55
N VAL A 139 -2.03 -1.89 -12.48
CA VAL A 139 -1.45 -0.83 -11.63
C VAL A 139 0.04 -0.66 -11.83
N CYS A 140 0.79 -1.76 -12.03
CA CYS A 140 2.24 -1.73 -12.05
C CYS A 140 2.80 -1.52 -13.46
N GLU A 141 3.85 -0.71 -13.58
CA GLU A 141 4.58 -0.50 -14.84
C GLU A 141 5.58 -1.61 -15.15
N ARG A 142 6.00 -2.35 -14.12
CA ARG A 142 6.95 -3.47 -14.20
C ARG A 142 6.48 -4.57 -13.25
N ILE A 143 6.56 -5.81 -13.69
CA ILE A 143 6.16 -6.99 -12.93
C ILE A 143 7.35 -7.95 -12.86
N VAL A 144 7.67 -8.36 -11.62
CA VAL A 144 8.67 -9.38 -11.34
C VAL A 144 7.94 -10.61 -10.79
N VAL A 145 8.08 -11.74 -11.47
CA VAL A 145 7.49 -13.01 -11.04
C VAL A 145 8.52 -13.81 -10.28
N LEU A 146 8.14 -14.21 -9.06
CA LEU A 146 8.95 -15.07 -8.19
C LEU A 146 8.36 -16.49 -8.16
N ASP A 147 9.20 -17.50 -8.35
CA ASP A 147 8.87 -18.89 -8.10
C ASP A 147 9.99 -19.54 -7.30
N LYS A 148 9.63 -20.22 -6.20
CA LYS A 148 10.56 -20.90 -5.27
C LYS A 148 11.78 -20.06 -4.89
N GLY A 149 11.58 -18.76 -4.66
CA GLY A 149 12.63 -17.81 -4.28
C GLY A 149 13.50 -17.29 -5.44
N HIS A 150 13.20 -17.67 -6.69
CA HIS A 150 13.93 -17.22 -7.86
C HIS A 150 13.08 -16.27 -8.72
N VAL A 151 13.73 -15.28 -9.32
CA VAL A 151 13.09 -14.44 -10.35
C VAL A 151 13.01 -15.26 -11.64
N VAL A 152 11.77 -15.57 -12.06
CA VAL A 152 11.51 -16.34 -13.28
C VAL A 152 11.05 -15.47 -14.45
N LYS A 153 10.51 -14.30 -14.17
CA LYS A 153 10.19 -13.27 -15.17
C LYS A 153 10.41 -11.87 -14.61
N ASP A 154 10.80 -10.95 -15.48
CA ASP A 154 10.92 -9.52 -15.21
C ASP A 154 10.50 -8.78 -16.47
N VAL A 155 9.32 -8.16 -16.45
CA VAL A 155 8.69 -7.60 -17.64
C VAL A 155 8.11 -6.22 -17.41
N LYS A 156 8.22 -5.32 -18.39
CA LYS A 156 7.43 -4.09 -18.42
C LYS A 156 5.99 -4.39 -18.81
N THR A 157 5.05 -3.77 -18.13
CA THR A 157 3.62 -3.99 -18.35
C THR A 157 3.20 -3.41 -19.72
N SER A 158 2.46 -4.20 -20.47
CA SER A 158 1.87 -3.89 -21.77
C SER A 158 0.43 -4.40 -21.84
N LYS A 159 -0.28 -4.12 -22.92
CA LYS A 159 -1.65 -4.63 -23.12
C LYS A 159 -1.77 -6.16 -23.14
N ASN A 160 -0.68 -6.86 -23.45
CA ASN A 160 -0.67 -8.33 -23.56
C ASN A 160 -0.14 -9.02 -22.30
N THR A 161 0.46 -8.28 -21.36
CA THR A 161 1.16 -8.84 -20.20
C THR A 161 0.27 -9.76 -19.36
N PHE A 162 -1.01 -9.43 -19.20
CA PHE A 162 -1.95 -10.29 -18.49
C PHE A 162 -2.03 -11.69 -19.12
N LYS A 163 -2.29 -11.77 -20.43
CA LYS A 163 -2.39 -13.06 -21.17
C LYS A 163 -1.08 -13.83 -21.14
N ASP A 164 0.06 -13.12 -21.26
CA ASP A 164 1.38 -13.74 -21.26
C ASP A 164 1.72 -14.35 -19.90
N LEU A 165 1.31 -13.72 -18.81
CA LEU A 165 1.49 -14.23 -17.46
C LEU A 165 0.48 -15.36 -17.16
N GLU A 166 -0.79 -15.19 -17.54
CA GLU A 166 -1.81 -16.24 -17.41
C GLU A 166 -1.37 -17.53 -18.12
N GLY A 167 -0.91 -17.42 -19.38
CA GLY A 167 -0.37 -18.57 -20.12
C GLY A 167 0.89 -19.17 -19.49
N PHE A 168 1.74 -18.37 -18.88
CA PHE A 168 2.91 -18.87 -18.16
C PHE A 168 2.52 -19.70 -16.93
N PHE A 169 1.57 -19.24 -16.11
CA PHE A 169 1.13 -19.99 -14.93
C PHE A 169 0.25 -21.20 -15.27
N ALA A 170 -0.48 -21.18 -16.38
CA ALA A 170 -1.27 -22.32 -16.82
C ALA A 170 -0.42 -23.50 -17.31
N ASN A 171 0.86 -23.28 -17.66
CA ASN A 171 1.77 -24.29 -18.18
C ASN A 171 2.84 -24.76 -17.16
N GLN A 172 2.72 -24.37 -15.88
CA GLN A 172 3.53 -24.87 -14.77
C GLN A 172 2.84 -26.05 -14.08
#